data_5e5c48c794938f08bc15af9f649f41c3
#
_entry.id   5e5c48c794938f08bc15af9f649f41c3
#
_cell.length_a   1.000
_cell.length_b   1.000
_cell.length_c   1.000
_cell.angle_alpha   90.00
_cell.angle_beta   90.00
_cell.angle_gamma   90.00
#
_symmetry.space_group_name_H-M   'P 1'
#
loop_
_entity.id
_entity.type
_entity.pdbx_description
1 polymer ?
#
loop_
_entity_poly.entity_id
_entity_poly.type
_entity_poly.pdbx_seq_one_letter_code
_entity_poly.pdbx_strand_id
1 'polypeptide(L)'
;MVDIFVKDLVKSFEVGKNLLDGLSFEVQQGERVGLLGKNGAGKTTVFRILTGEIDYDEGTVEIAQGKKVGLISQIPRYPQGYTVEDVLRCAFLELRNIQKKMQLLEQQMSEQVTDAMLREYDRLGERYQSGGGYEMDVSVDKICNGLGIPKEMRTQEFSMLSGGEKTRVNLARLLLEETDILLLDEPTNHLDMKSVEWLEEYLLKFKGTVLTISHDRYFLDQVVERIVELRGGQAENYSGNYSFYVEEKEARFELQLKQYEQEQAKVAQLSYTMERMKGWGINNRTLYRRAMSIQSRIDRIQKTERPTREKTMQASFGQREFHGDEVMVLRDLSMGFENRTLFSDVNLLVQGGDRIALLGDNGTGKSTFLKLLMKEEKPTGGKIKFGPSVKMAYLPQIIHFAHPERSILDTMIYEKNYSTQTARNRLGAFLFSGEDVFKPVAALSGGEQSRLRLCMLMDEEINLLILDEPTNHLDIASREWIENAVAGFQGTLLFVSHDRYFIDQFATRVWELEDGHISDFHGNYRQFKAMKQRQTAMQPQQTKAPKEKKERTYTEEAVQKKNTKQLEKKIAKLEREIEKQELLLEELETKIQEASSDYARLQELLKEQTKAQITLEEMYAQWEQLSGDLEA
;
A
#
# COMPACT_ATOMS: atom_id res chain seq x y z
N MET A 1 14.09 -17.89 15.65
CA MET A 1 13.84 -19.21 15.00
C MET A 1 13.35 -18.91 13.61
N VAL A 2 13.79 -19.64 12.59
CA VAL A 2 13.35 -19.41 11.21
C VAL A 2 12.02 -20.12 10.98
N ASP A 3 11.00 -19.39 10.51
CA ASP A 3 9.69 -19.95 10.19
C ASP A 3 9.57 -20.35 8.71
N ILE A 4 10.20 -19.55 7.80
CA ILE A 4 10.25 -19.85 6.37
C ILE A 4 11.71 -19.80 5.92
N PHE A 5 12.19 -20.85 5.27
CA PHE A 5 13.53 -20.94 4.71
C PHE A 5 13.45 -21.34 3.23
N VAL A 6 14.01 -20.50 2.37
CA VAL A 6 14.10 -20.73 0.92
C VAL A 6 15.55 -20.56 0.51
N LYS A 7 16.11 -21.58 -0.16
CA LYS A 7 17.50 -21.56 -0.61
C LYS A 7 17.62 -22.09 -2.04
N ASP A 8 18.30 -21.32 -2.88
CA ASP A 8 18.66 -21.65 -4.27
C ASP A 8 17.45 -22.14 -5.10
N LEU A 9 16.26 -21.55 -4.84
CA LEU A 9 15.01 -21.96 -5.47
C LEU A 9 15.01 -21.60 -6.95
N VAL A 10 14.76 -22.60 -7.80
CA VAL A 10 14.62 -22.45 -9.25
C VAL A 10 13.23 -22.93 -9.67
N LYS A 11 12.57 -22.13 -10.53
CA LYS A 11 11.29 -22.47 -11.16
C LYS A 11 11.21 -21.94 -12.56
N SER A 12 10.89 -22.81 -13.51
CA SER A 12 10.60 -22.48 -14.90
C SER A 12 9.20 -22.97 -15.30
N PHE A 13 8.53 -22.23 -16.18
CA PHE A 13 7.28 -22.64 -16.84
C PHE A 13 7.49 -22.86 -18.34
N GLU A 14 8.56 -22.28 -18.90
CA GLU A 14 8.95 -22.41 -20.30
C GLU A 14 10.37 -22.96 -20.38
N VAL A 15 10.64 -23.81 -21.36
CA VAL A 15 11.96 -24.40 -21.58
C VAL A 15 12.98 -23.28 -21.87
N GLY A 16 14.01 -23.19 -21.02
CA GLY A 16 15.11 -22.23 -21.19
C GLY A 16 14.86 -20.84 -20.61
N LYS A 17 13.75 -20.61 -19.89
CA LYS A 17 13.48 -19.35 -19.21
C LYS A 17 13.06 -19.57 -17.76
N ASN A 18 13.99 -19.32 -16.84
CA ASN A 18 13.70 -19.39 -15.42
C ASN A 18 12.90 -18.15 -14.98
N LEU A 19 11.80 -18.38 -14.25
CA LEU A 19 11.07 -17.33 -13.56
C LEU A 19 11.74 -16.98 -12.23
N LEU A 20 12.18 -18.01 -11.50
CA LEU A 20 13.00 -17.90 -10.30
C LEU A 20 14.31 -18.59 -10.61
N ASP A 21 15.45 -17.95 -10.27
CA ASP A 21 16.78 -18.39 -10.64
C ASP A 21 17.76 -18.26 -9.47
N GLY A 22 17.72 -19.26 -8.56
CA GLY A 22 18.53 -19.26 -7.35
C GLY A 22 18.02 -18.33 -6.24
N LEU A 23 16.68 -18.18 -6.14
CA LEU A 23 16.05 -17.34 -5.12
C LEU A 23 16.36 -17.87 -3.70
N SER A 24 16.90 -17.00 -2.84
CA SER A 24 17.24 -17.36 -1.46
C SER A 24 16.84 -16.26 -0.49
N PHE A 25 16.01 -16.60 0.49
CA PHE A 25 15.63 -15.71 1.61
C PHE A 25 15.12 -16.55 2.79
N GLU A 26 15.09 -15.92 3.95
CA GLU A 26 14.53 -16.51 5.17
C GLU A 26 13.60 -15.53 5.87
N VAL A 27 12.64 -16.03 6.64
CA VAL A 27 11.74 -15.22 7.47
C VAL A 27 11.79 -15.75 8.89
N GLN A 28 12.08 -14.84 9.83
CA GLN A 28 12.17 -15.15 11.25
C GLN A 28 10.78 -15.23 11.89
N GLN A 29 10.69 -15.98 12.99
CA GLN A 29 9.44 -16.11 13.75
C GLN A 29 8.96 -14.74 14.26
N GLY A 30 7.70 -14.42 13.99
CA GLY A 30 7.07 -13.16 14.39
C GLY A 30 7.48 -11.95 13.53
N GLU A 31 8.29 -12.14 12.49
CA GLU A 31 8.71 -11.08 11.58
C GLU A 31 7.62 -10.73 10.57
N ARG A 32 7.53 -9.46 10.22
CA ARG A 32 6.62 -8.95 9.17
C ARG A 32 7.42 -8.53 7.95
N VAL A 33 7.36 -9.34 6.89
CA VAL A 33 8.17 -9.18 5.68
C VAL A 33 7.30 -8.83 4.48
N GLY A 34 7.70 -7.83 3.71
CA GLY A 34 7.12 -7.47 2.42
C GLY A 34 7.89 -8.12 1.28
N LEU A 35 7.19 -8.84 0.39
CA LEU A 35 7.74 -9.39 -0.83
C LEU A 35 7.40 -8.50 -2.01
N LEU A 36 8.37 -7.74 -2.51
CA LEU A 36 8.20 -6.79 -3.61
C LEU A 36 8.80 -7.32 -4.91
N GLY A 37 8.44 -6.69 -6.01
CA GLY A 37 8.95 -7.00 -7.36
C GLY A 37 7.93 -6.63 -8.42
N LYS A 38 8.36 -6.55 -9.67
CA LYS A 38 7.51 -6.24 -10.82
C LYS A 38 6.37 -7.26 -11.00
N ASN A 39 5.33 -6.86 -11.72
CA ASN A 39 4.32 -7.80 -12.17
C ASN A 39 4.99 -8.89 -13.05
N GLY A 40 4.65 -10.15 -12.77
CA GLY A 40 5.28 -11.29 -13.44
C GLY A 40 6.65 -11.70 -12.89
N ALA A 41 7.19 -11.08 -11.82
CA ALA A 41 8.46 -11.48 -11.20
C ALA A 41 8.40 -12.81 -10.42
N GLY A 42 7.23 -13.41 -10.26
CA GLY A 42 7.07 -14.69 -9.58
C GLY A 42 6.62 -14.61 -8.12
N LYS A 43 6.20 -13.43 -7.62
CA LYS A 43 5.76 -13.26 -6.22
C LYS A 43 4.69 -14.26 -5.79
N THR A 44 3.57 -14.31 -6.51
CA THR A 44 2.47 -15.27 -6.25
C THR A 44 2.92 -16.72 -6.45
N THR A 45 3.86 -16.98 -7.36
CA THR A 45 4.45 -18.32 -7.56
C THR A 45 5.22 -18.77 -6.33
N VAL A 46 5.99 -17.87 -5.70
CA VAL A 46 6.67 -18.16 -4.42
C VAL A 46 5.65 -18.56 -3.35
N PHE A 47 4.54 -17.84 -3.22
CA PHE A 47 3.50 -18.19 -2.25
C PHE A 47 2.89 -19.58 -2.51
N ARG A 48 2.61 -19.89 -3.78
CA ARG A 48 2.09 -21.22 -4.16
C ARG A 48 3.09 -22.35 -3.94
N ILE A 49 4.38 -22.07 -4.08
CA ILE A 49 5.43 -23.05 -3.76
C ILE A 49 5.50 -23.25 -2.23
N LEU A 50 5.45 -22.18 -1.44
CA LEU A 50 5.45 -22.25 0.02
C LEU A 50 4.25 -23.04 0.58
N THR A 51 3.09 -22.99 -0.09
CA THR A 51 1.91 -23.77 0.30
C THR A 51 1.86 -25.18 -0.28
N GLY A 52 2.83 -25.53 -1.15
CA GLY A 52 2.85 -26.84 -1.80
C GLY A 52 1.82 -26.99 -2.93
N GLU A 53 1.20 -25.89 -3.40
CA GLU A 53 0.28 -25.92 -4.55
C GLU A 53 1.00 -26.14 -5.88
N ILE A 54 2.26 -25.74 -5.97
CA ILE A 54 3.11 -25.86 -7.16
C ILE A 54 4.47 -26.42 -6.74
N ASP A 55 4.96 -27.42 -7.47
CA ASP A 55 6.31 -27.95 -7.32
C ASP A 55 7.36 -26.98 -7.89
N TYR A 56 8.58 -27.06 -7.39
CA TYR A 56 9.76 -26.33 -7.86
C TYR A 56 10.75 -27.27 -8.52
N ASP A 57 11.67 -26.71 -9.35
CA ASP A 57 12.55 -27.52 -10.17
C ASP A 57 13.87 -27.84 -9.43
N GLU A 58 14.44 -26.86 -8.69
CA GLU A 58 15.66 -27.02 -7.88
C GLU A 58 15.58 -26.15 -6.62
N GLY A 59 16.40 -26.48 -5.61
CA GLY A 59 16.52 -25.74 -4.37
C GLY A 59 15.93 -26.43 -3.15
N THR A 60 15.75 -25.66 -2.07
CA THR A 60 15.18 -26.14 -0.80
C THR A 60 14.17 -25.12 -0.29
N VAL A 61 13.00 -25.62 0.08
CA VAL A 61 11.93 -24.80 0.69
C VAL A 61 11.47 -25.53 1.95
N GLU A 62 11.61 -24.87 3.08
CA GLU A 62 11.24 -25.43 4.38
C GLU A 62 10.37 -24.44 5.16
N ILE A 63 9.31 -24.96 5.78
CA ILE A 63 8.48 -24.26 6.76
C ILE A 63 8.66 -24.96 8.09
N ALA A 64 8.77 -24.20 9.18
CA ALA A 64 8.96 -24.73 10.51
C ALA A 64 7.89 -25.79 10.85
N GLN A 65 8.34 -26.96 11.36
CA GLN A 65 7.44 -28.08 11.64
C GLN A 65 6.36 -27.72 12.65
N GLY A 66 5.13 -28.15 12.38
CA GLY A 66 3.98 -27.93 13.26
C GLY A 66 3.33 -26.54 13.16
N LYS A 67 3.84 -25.67 12.28
CA LYS A 67 3.24 -24.36 12.02
C LYS A 67 2.09 -24.44 11.02
N LYS A 68 0.99 -23.78 11.34
CA LYS A 68 -0.16 -23.64 10.43
C LYS A 68 0.05 -22.41 9.53
N VAL A 69 0.02 -22.64 8.20
CA VAL A 69 0.16 -21.59 7.17
C VAL A 69 -1.22 -21.24 6.63
N GLY A 70 -1.54 -19.95 6.65
CA GLY A 70 -2.73 -19.41 6.01
C GLY A 70 -2.36 -18.59 4.78
N LEU A 71 -2.99 -18.87 3.64
CA LEU A 71 -2.77 -18.16 2.37
C LEU A 71 -4.03 -17.46 1.89
N ILE A 72 -3.88 -16.18 1.50
CA ILE A 72 -4.86 -15.47 0.68
C ILE A 72 -4.31 -15.35 -0.73
N SER A 73 -4.71 -16.23 -1.64
CA SER A 73 -4.40 -16.08 -3.07
C SER A 73 -5.57 -16.46 -3.96
N GLN A 74 -6.33 -17.47 -3.57
CA GLN A 74 -7.49 -17.94 -4.33
C GLN A 74 -8.69 -18.12 -3.41
N ILE A 75 -9.86 -17.77 -3.93
CA ILE A 75 -11.13 -17.99 -3.23
C ILE A 75 -11.44 -19.48 -3.32
N PRO A 76 -11.49 -20.21 -2.18
CA PRO A 76 -11.86 -21.62 -2.19
C PRO A 76 -13.25 -21.81 -2.79
N ARG A 77 -13.47 -22.96 -3.41
CA ARG A 77 -14.82 -23.33 -3.87
C ARG A 77 -15.60 -23.91 -2.70
N TYR A 78 -16.67 -23.25 -2.33
CA TYR A 78 -17.60 -23.73 -1.31
C TYR A 78 -18.75 -24.48 -1.95
N PRO A 79 -19.40 -25.42 -1.23
CA PRO A 79 -20.61 -26.08 -1.69
C PRO A 79 -21.72 -25.07 -2.01
N GLN A 80 -22.60 -25.42 -2.96
CA GLN A 80 -23.78 -24.60 -3.26
C GLN A 80 -24.67 -24.44 -2.03
N GLY A 81 -25.24 -23.23 -1.84
CA GLY A 81 -26.11 -22.92 -0.71
C GLY A 81 -25.36 -22.48 0.58
N TYR A 82 -24.01 -22.45 0.58
CA TYR A 82 -23.29 -21.90 1.72
C TYR A 82 -23.52 -20.40 1.81
N THR A 83 -23.95 -19.95 2.99
CA THR A 83 -24.04 -18.53 3.33
C THR A 83 -22.65 -17.99 3.68
N VAL A 84 -22.50 -16.67 3.70
CA VAL A 84 -21.28 -15.99 4.19
C VAL A 84 -20.97 -16.43 5.62
N GLU A 85 -21.98 -16.55 6.48
CA GLU A 85 -21.81 -17.03 7.86
C GLU A 85 -21.25 -18.45 7.90
N ASP A 86 -21.71 -19.35 7.03
CA ASP A 86 -21.19 -20.73 6.95
C ASP A 86 -19.71 -20.74 6.54
N VAL A 87 -19.33 -19.88 5.58
CA VAL A 87 -17.94 -19.74 5.14
C VAL A 87 -17.05 -19.24 6.28
N LEU A 88 -17.47 -18.21 7.02
CA LEU A 88 -16.73 -17.70 8.19
C LEU A 88 -16.57 -18.78 9.27
N ARG A 89 -17.63 -19.53 9.54
CA ARG A 89 -17.60 -20.62 10.52
C ARG A 89 -16.77 -21.82 10.10
N CYS A 90 -16.37 -21.95 8.84
CA CYS A 90 -15.40 -22.95 8.40
C CYS A 90 -14.02 -22.77 9.09
N ALA A 91 -13.66 -21.55 9.51
CA ALA A 91 -12.44 -21.30 10.28
C ALA A 91 -12.39 -22.11 11.60
N PHE A 92 -13.54 -22.45 12.16
CA PHE A 92 -13.67 -23.14 13.43
C PHE A 92 -14.04 -24.64 13.31
N LEU A 93 -13.75 -25.27 12.17
CA LEU A 93 -14.14 -26.66 11.93
C LEU A 93 -13.62 -27.63 13.02
N GLU A 94 -12.38 -27.46 13.48
CA GLU A 94 -11.82 -28.27 14.56
C GLU A 94 -12.60 -28.09 15.86
N LEU A 95 -12.87 -26.85 16.27
CA LEU A 95 -13.61 -26.52 17.48
C LEU A 95 -15.05 -27.01 17.41
N ARG A 96 -15.71 -26.87 16.27
CA ARG A 96 -17.06 -27.41 16.04
C ARG A 96 -17.10 -28.93 16.13
N ASN A 97 -16.05 -29.63 15.65
CA ASN A 97 -15.93 -31.08 15.80
C ASN A 97 -15.73 -31.47 17.26
N ILE A 98 -14.93 -30.71 18.02
CA ILE A 98 -14.77 -30.91 19.47
C ILE A 98 -16.12 -30.72 20.17
N GLN A 99 -16.81 -29.62 19.87
CA GLN A 99 -18.14 -29.33 20.45
C GLN A 99 -19.15 -30.47 20.18
N LYS A 100 -19.22 -30.98 18.94
CA LYS A 100 -20.08 -32.12 18.60
C LYS A 100 -19.72 -33.38 19.40
N LYS A 101 -18.43 -33.66 19.58
CA LYS A 101 -17.97 -34.79 20.39
C LYS A 101 -18.34 -34.62 21.86
N MET A 102 -18.21 -33.41 22.41
CA MET A 102 -18.63 -33.08 23.77
C MET A 102 -20.14 -33.31 23.94
N GLN A 103 -20.95 -32.84 23.02
CA GLN A 103 -22.41 -33.04 23.03
C GLN A 103 -22.79 -34.53 22.95
N LEU A 104 -22.11 -35.32 22.13
CA LEU A 104 -22.33 -36.77 22.07
C LEU A 104 -21.95 -37.46 23.38
N LEU A 105 -20.83 -37.08 24.02
CA LEU A 105 -20.44 -37.59 25.32
C LEU A 105 -21.45 -37.20 26.41
N GLU A 106 -21.97 -35.94 26.40
CA GLU A 106 -23.02 -35.51 27.32
C GLU A 106 -24.31 -36.36 27.20
N GLN A 107 -24.71 -36.69 25.96
CA GLN A 107 -25.87 -37.58 25.73
C GLN A 107 -25.59 -38.99 26.26
N GLN A 108 -24.39 -39.57 26.02
CA GLN A 108 -24.01 -40.88 26.52
C GLN A 108 -23.90 -40.89 28.05
N MET A 109 -23.37 -39.84 28.64
CA MET A 109 -23.26 -39.66 30.09
C MET A 109 -24.63 -39.48 30.78
N SER A 110 -25.64 -39.03 30.08
CA SER A 110 -27.03 -38.97 30.61
C SER A 110 -27.62 -40.39 30.79
N GLU A 111 -27.14 -41.37 30.04
CA GLU A 111 -27.59 -42.76 30.19
C GLU A 111 -26.68 -43.57 31.14
N GLN A 112 -25.36 -43.42 30.98
CA GLN A 112 -24.38 -44.10 31.85
C GLN A 112 -23.08 -43.31 31.95
N VAL A 113 -22.66 -42.97 33.18
CA VAL A 113 -21.38 -42.24 33.44
C VAL A 113 -20.27 -43.21 33.72
N THR A 114 -19.13 -43.04 33.03
CA THR A 114 -17.90 -43.77 33.29
C THR A 114 -16.74 -42.79 33.51
N ASP A 115 -15.75 -43.16 34.32
CA ASP A 115 -14.56 -42.34 34.55
C ASP A 115 -13.76 -42.04 33.27
N ALA A 116 -13.82 -42.93 32.30
CA ALA A 116 -13.19 -42.73 30.99
C ALA A 116 -13.88 -41.58 30.19
N MET A 117 -15.21 -41.56 30.20
CA MET A 117 -16.00 -40.50 29.54
C MET A 117 -15.78 -39.13 30.20
N LEU A 118 -15.69 -39.06 31.53
CA LEU A 118 -15.39 -37.84 32.26
C LEU A 118 -14.02 -37.27 31.87
N ARG A 119 -12.98 -38.11 31.87
CA ARG A 119 -11.62 -37.67 31.46
C ARG A 119 -11.55 -37.21 30.01
N GLU A 120 -12.29 -37.87 29.11
CA GLU A 120 -12.34 -37.47 27.70
C GLU A 120 -13.08 -36.16 27.55
N TYR A 121 -14.18 -35.97 28.26
CA TYR A 121 -14.95 -34.71 28.27
C TYR A 121 -14.12 -33.55 28.82
N ASP A 122 -13.43 -33.72 29.93
CA ASP A 122 -12.56 -32.70 30.50
C ASP A 122 -11.44 -32.31 29.53
N ARG A 123 -10.79 -33.31 28.91
CA ARG A 123 -9.73 -33.08 27.91
C ARG A 123 -10.26 -32.32 26.68
N LEU A 124 -11.45 -32.64 26.20
CA LEU A 124 -12.09 -31.95 25.09
C LEU A 124 -12.52 -30.52 25.49
N GLY A 125 -13.01 -30.37 26.73
CA GLY A 125 -13.37 -29.07 27.32
C GLY A 125 -12.18 -28.12 27.43
N GLU A 126 -11.03 -28.63 27.93
CA GLU A 126 -9.78 -27.84 27.96
C GLU A 126 -9.32 -27.41 26.57
N ARG A 127 -9.39 -28.33 25.59
CA ARG A 127 -9.04 -27.99 24.19
C ARG A 127 -10.02 -27.01 23.56
N TYR A 128 -11.30 -27.12 23.84
CA TYR A 128 -12.34 -26.20 23.36
C TYR A 128 -12.15 -24.81 23.96
N GLN A 129 -11.86 -24.74 25.26
CA GLN A 129 -11.61 -23.49 25.96
C GLN A 129 -10.31 -22.83 25.52
N SER A 130 -9.21 -23.57 25.44
CA SER A 130 -7.89 -23.05 25.01
C SER A 130 -7.88 -22.58 23.56
N GLY A 131 -8.69 -23.20 22.69
CA GLY A 131 -8.89 -22.77 21.30
C GLY A 131 -9.93 -21.65 21.13
N GLY A 132 -10.41 -21.02 22.20
CA GLY A 132 -11.35 -19.89 22.10
C GLY A 132 -12.77 -20.29 21.70
N GLY A 133 -13.18 -21.55 21.90
CA GLY A 133 -14.48 -22.06 21.48
C GLY A 133 -15.69 -21.27 22.00
N TYR A 134 -15.58 -20.66 23.17
CA TYR A 134 -16.63 -19.79 23.74
C TYR A 134 -16.64 -18.37 23.16
N GLU A 135 -15.56 -17.96 22.47
CA GLU A 135 -15.40 -16.60 21.94
C GLU A 135 -15.61 -16.54 20.40
N MET A 136 -15.98 -17.68 19.77
CA MET A 136 -16.13 -17.76 18.30
C MET A 136 -17.03 -16.67 17.72
N ASP A 137 -18.24 -16.48 18.29
CA ASP A 137 -19.20 -15.50 17.78
C ASP A 137 -18.71 -14.05 17.98
N VAL A 138 -18.03 -13.77 19.08
CA VAL A 138 -17.42 -12.45 19.35
C VAL A 138 -16.29 -12.18 18.37
N SER A 139 -15.46 -13.19 18.06
CA SER A 139 -14.37 -13.10 17.10
C SER A 139 -14.90 -12.86 15.68
N VAL A 140 -15.96 -13.58 15.27
CA VAL A 140 -16.66 -13.35 13.99
C VAL A 140 -17.17 -11.92 13.91
N ASP A 141 -17.87 -11.45 14.94
CA ASP A 141 -18.42 -10.08 14.97
C ASP A 141 -17.33 -9.02 14.90
N LYS A 142 -16.23 -9.21 15.62
CA LYS A 142 -15.10 -8.29 15.65
C LYS A 142 -14.43 -8.16 14.26
N ILE A 143 -14.13 -9.30 13.63
CA ILE A 143 -13.45 -9.31 12.31
C ILE A 143 -14.39 -8.83 11.22
N CYS A 144 -15.66 -9.22 11.24
CA CYS A 144 -16.64 -8.76 10.27
C CYS A 144 -16.88 -7.25 10.36
N ASN A 145 -16.99 -6.70 11.56
CA ASN A 145 -17.12 -5.25 11.76
C ASN A 145 -15.89 -4.50 11.27
N GLY A 146 -14.69 -5.05 11.55
CA GLY A 146 -13.42 -4.46 11.09
C GLY A 146 -13.27 -4.45 9.58
N LEU A 147 -13.68 -5.51 8.91
CA LEU A 147 -13.62 -5.63 7.45
C LEU A 147 -14.88 -5.12 6.73
N GLY A 148 -15.81 -4.46 7.43
CA GLY A 148 -17.01 -3.89 6.83
C GLY A 148 -17.96 -4.93 6.23
N ILE A 149 -18.10 -6.11 6.86
CA ILE A 149 -19.06 -7.16 6.47
C ILE A 149 -20.34 -6.99 7.32
N PRO A 150 -21.41 -6.37 6.79
CA PRO A 150 -22.64 -6.12 7.53
C PRO A 150 -23.41 -7.41 7.81
N LYS A 151 -24.28 -7.39 8.82
CA LYS A 151 -25.06 -8.56 9.23
C LYS A 151 -25.98 -9.08 8.12
N GLU A 152 -26.52 -8.19 7.29
CA GLU A 152 -27.37 -8.51 6.16
C GLU A 152 -26.62 -9.32 5.09
N MET A 153 -25.34 -9.05 4.87
CA MET A 153 -24.48 -9.80 3.96
C MET A 153 -24.22 -11.22 4.47
N ARG A 154 -24.13 -11.42 5.79
CA ARG A 154 -23.80 -12.73 6.38
C ARG A 154 -24.84 -13.81 6.08
N THR A 155 -26.10 -13.42 5.85
CA THR A 155 -27.18 -14.34 5.50
C THR A 155 -27.30 -14.61 4.00
N GLN A 156 -26.55 -13.89 3.16
CA GLN A 156 -26.55 -14.08 1.71
C GLN A 156 -25.74 -15.30 1.31
N GLU A 157 -26.10 -15.92 0.22
CA GLU A 157 -25.35 -17.01 -0.37
C GLU A 157 -24.00 -16.50 -0.92
N PHE A 158 -22.91 -17.15 -0.52
CA PHE A 158 -21.54 -16.75 -0.92
C PHE A 158 -21.35 -16.72 -2.44
N SER A 159 -22.01 -17.61 -3.17
CA SER A 159 -21.97 -17.67 -4.64
C SER A 159 -22.44 -16.37 -5.31
N MET A 160 -23.39 -15.66 -4.69
CA MET A 160 -24.04 -14.46 -5.23
C MET A 160 -23.23 -13.18 -5.00
N LEU A 161 -22.20 -13.23 -4.17
CA LEU A 161 -21.34 -12.08 -3.88
C LEU A 161 -20.48 -11.69 -5.08
N SER A 162 -20.17 -10.40 -5.18
CA SER A 162 -19.16 -9.87 -6.10
C SER A 162 -17.75 -10.43 -5.80
N GLY A 163 -16.84 -10.35 -6.77
CA GLY A 163 -15.46 -10.81 -6.59
C GLY A 163 -14.78 -10.17 -5.39
N GLY A 164 -14.91 -8.86 -5.21
CA GLY A 164 -14.33 -8.13 -4.08
C GLY A 164 -14.93 -8.51 -2.73
N GLU A 165 -16.24 -8.72 -2.65
CA GLU A 165 -16.91 -9.19 -1.44
C GLU A 165 -16.46 -10.61 -1.06
N LYS A 166 -16.33 -11.50 -2.06
CA LYS A 166 -15.77 -12.85 -1.85
C LYS A 166 -14.36 -12.81 -1.28
N THR A 167 -13.50 -11.94 -1.82
CA THR A 167 -12.12 -11.76 -1.32
C THR A 167 -12.13 -11.26 0.12
N ARG A 168 -12.99 -10.30 0.45
CA ARG A 168 -13.16 -9.75 1.81
C ARG A 168 -13.61 -10.81 2.81
N VAL A 169 -14.61 -11.61 2.46
CA VAL A 169 -15.11 -12.71 3.29
C VAL A 169 -14.04 -13.78 3.49
N ASN A 170 -13.29 -14.11 2.43
CA ASN A 170 -12.19 -15.09 2.54
C ASN A 170 -11.03 -14.57 3.42
N LEU A 171 -10.72 -13.28 3.35
CA LEU A 171 -9.78 -12.62 4.27
C LEU A 171 -10.29 -12.74 5.72
N ALA A 172 -11.57 -12.42 5.96
CA ALA A 172 -12.18 -12.56 7.29
C ALA A 172 -12.06 -14.00 7.82
N ARG A 173 -12.37 -14.99 6.99
CA ARG A 173 -12.23 -16.41 7.35
C ARG A 173 -10.79 -16.77 7.74
N LEU A 174 -9.81 -16.32 6.96
CA LEU A 174 -8.40 -16.59 7.24
C LEU A 174 -7.94 -15.96 8.56
N LEU A 175 -8.37 -14.72 8.84
CA LEU A 175 -8.03 -14.03 10.09
C LEU A 175 -8.73 -14.66 11.32
N LEU A 176 -9.81 -15.43 11.11
CA LEU A 176 -10.48 -16.24 12.14
C LEU A 176 -9.76 -17.58 12.39
N GLU A 177 -8.99 -18.08 11.43
CA GLU A 177 -8.18 -19.28 11.61
C GLU A 177 -7.00 -18.97 12.53
N GLU A 178 -6.73 -19.86 13.48
CA GLU A 178 -5.50 -19.80 14.29
C GLU A 178 -4.32 -20.26 13.45
N THR A 179 -3.72 -19.30 12.70
CA THR A 179 -2.53 -19.52 11.87
C THR A 179 -1.30 -18.97 12.56
N ASP A 180 -0.15 -19.66 12.38
CA ASP A 180 1.15 -19.21 12.87
C ASP A 180 1.85 -18.32 11.83
N ILE A 181 1.60 -18.59 10.55
CA ILE A 181 2.21 -17.90 9.41
C ILE A 181 1.08 -17.41 8.49
N LEU A 182 1.04 -16.11 8.21
CA LEU A 182 0.12 -15.51 7.27
C LEU A 182 0.84 -15.14 5.98
N LEU A 183 0.38 -15.69 4.86
CA LEU A 183 0.80 -15.33 3.51
C LEU A 183 -0.32 -14.49 2.88
N LEU A 184 -0.08 -13.19 2.67
CA LEU A 184 -1.08 -12.23 2.21
C LEU A 184 -0.72 -11.73 0.81
N ASP A 185 -1.47 -12.15 -0.22
CA ASP A 185 -1.30 -11.67 -1.60
C ASP A 185 -2.31 -10.56 -1.89
N GLU A 186 -1.83 -9.32 -1.98
CA GLU A 186 -2.61 -8.10 -2.21
C GLU A 186 -3.82 -7.95 -1.27
N PRO A 187 -3.63 -8.00 0.06
CA PRO A 187 -4.73 -8.01 1.02
C PRO A 187 -5.54 -6.70 1.07
N THR A 188 -4.97 -5.59 0.60
CA THR A 188 -5.61 -4.27 0.56
C THR A 188 -6.54 -4.09 -0.64
N ASN A 189 -6.44 -4.96 -1.67
CA ASN A 189 -7.30 -4.88 -2.83
C ASN A 189 -8.78 -5.12 -2.44
N HIS A 190 -9.67 -4.30 -2.97
CA HIS A 190 -11.13 -4.33 -2.72
C HIS A 190 -11.56 -3.97 -1.28
N LEU A 191 -10.64 -3.55 -0.42
CA LEU A 191 -10.96 -2.99 0.88
C LEU A 191 -11.15 -1.47 0.76
N ASP A 192 -12.06 -0.93 1.55
CA ASP A 192 -12.14 0.51 1.75
C ASP A 192 -11.08 0.97 2.77
N MET A 193 -10.89 2.27 2.89
CA MET A 193 -9.84 2.84 3.74
C MET A 193 -9.99 2.44 5.21
N LYS A 194 -11.24 2.37 5.73
CA LYS A 194 -11.50 1.99 7.13
C LYS A 194 -11.10 0.53 7.37
N SER A 195 -11.43 -0.36 6.44
CA SER A 195 -11.07 -1.78 6.51
C SER A 195 -9.56 -2.01 6.39
N VAL A 196 -8.86 -1.22 5.57
CA VAL A 196 -7.39 -1.28 5.47
C VAL A 196 -6.74 -0.82 6.77
N GLU A 197 -7.17 0.30 7.36
CA GLU A 197 -6.66 0.79 8.66
C GLU A 197 -6.88 -0.24 9.77
N TRP A 198 -8.04 -0.88 9.80
CA TRP A 198 -8.32 -1.94 10.76
C TRP A 198 -7.41 -3.17 10.55
N LEU A 199 -7.16 -3.56 9.28
CA LEU A 199 -6.27 -4.67 8.95
C LEU A 199 -4.82 -4.37 9.39
N GLU A 200 -4.34 -3.15 9.19
CA GLU A 200 -3.04 -2.70 9.67
C GLU A 200 -2.92 -2.87 11.19
N GLU A 201 -3.91 -2.36 11.94
CA GLU A 201 -3.93 -2.51 13.40
C GLU A 201 -3.98 -3.98 13.84
N TYR A 202 -4.71 -4.81 13.12
CA TYR A 202 -4.79 -6.24 13.39
C TYR A 202 -3.43 -6.91 13.19
N LEU A 203 -2.76 -6.66 12.06
CA LEU A 203 -1.47 -7.26 11.73
C LEU A 203 -0.34 -6.77 12.65
N LEU A 204 -0.40 -5.52 13.12
CA LEU A 204 0.54 -5.02 14.13
C LEU A 204 0.42 -5.74 15.48
N LYS A 205 -0.78 -6.22 15.82
CA LYS A 205 -1.06 -6.98 17.06
C LYS A 205 -0.92 -8.49 16.88
N PHE A 206 -0.80 -8.97 15.65
CA PHE A 206 -0.64 -10.37 15.33
C PHE A 206 0.72 -10.88 15.81
N LYS A 207 0.74 -12.01 16.54
CA LYS A 207 1.94 -12.56 17.15
C LYS A 207 2.70 -13.54 16.24
N GLY A 208 2.07 -13.99 15.17
CA GLY A 208 2.66 -14.90 14.18
C GLY A 208 3.50 -14.16 13.16
N THR A 209 4.05 -14.91 12.22
CA THR A 209 4.86 -14.43 11.11
C THR A 209 3.99 -13.98 9.96
N VAL A 210 4.31 -12.84 9.34
CA VAL A 210 3.57 -12.29 8.20
C VAL A 210 4.51 -12.15 7.01
N LEU A 211 4.16 -12.76 5.89
CA LEU A 211 4.79 -12.49 4.60
C LEU A 211 3.72 -11.93 3.65
N THR A 212 3.89 -10.68 3.22
CA THR A 212 2.87 -9.99 2.42
C THR A 212 3.41 -9.50 1.09
N ILE A 213 2.61 -9.68 0.05
CA ILE A 213 2.77 -9.01 -1.25
C ILE A 213 1.76 -7.87 -1.25
N SER A 214 2.19 -6.66 -1.44
CA SER A 214 1.30 -5.51 -1.61
C SER A 214 1.92 -4.44 -2.49
N HIS A 215 1.06 -3.74 -3.21
CA HIS A 215 1.42 -2.52 -3.94
C HIS A 215 0.98 -1.24 -3.20
N ASP A 216 0.33 -1.38 -2.05
CA ASP A 216 0.00 -0.27 -1.17
C ASP A 216 1.23 0.13 -0.33
N ARG A 217 1.85 1.25 -0.70
CA ARG A 217 3.08 1.75 -0.06
C ARG A 217 2.84 2.14 1.39
N TYR A 218 1.68 2.70 1.69
CA TYR A 218 1.34 3.13 3.04
C TYR A 218 1.14 1.92 3.95
N PHE A 219 0.45 0.90 3.47
CA PHE A 219 0.30 -0.38 4.17
C PHE A 219 1.65 -1.04 4.46
N LEU A 220 2.53 -1.10 3.45
CA LEU A 220 3.88 -1.64 3.62
C LEU A 220 4.69 -0.83 4.65
N ASP A 221 4.57 0.49 4.62
CA ASP A 221 5.31 1.37 5.54
C ASP A 221 4.87 1.21 7.00
N GLN A 222 3.59 0.93 7.24
CA GLN A 222 3.03 0.74 8.57
C GLN A 222 3.24 -0.67 9.14
N VAL A 223 3.12 -1.70 8.30
CA VAL A 223 3.05 -3.10 8.76
C VAL A 223 4.41 -3.81 8.67
N VAL A 224 5.22 -3.50 7.65
CA VAL A 224 6.39 -4.29 7.28
C VAL A 224 7.66 -3.78 7.98
N GLU A 225 8.48 -4.70 8.48
CA GLU A 225 9.75 -4.42 9.15
C GLU A 225 10.96 -4.70 8.27
N ARG A 226 10.80 -5.55 7.25
CA ARG A 226 11.85 -5.90 6.29
C ARG A 226 11.24 -6.18 4.92
N ILE A 227 11.94 -5.81 3.87
CA ILE A 227 11.53 -6.02 2.49
C ILE A 227 12.48 -6.98 1.79
N VAL A 228 11.90 -7.90 1.04
CA VAL A 228 12.58 -8.79 0.09
C VAL A 228 12.12 -8.43 -1.31
N GLU A 229 13.03 -7.89 -2.13
CA GLU A 229 12.73 -7.56 -3.52
C GLU A 229 13.13 -8.70 -4.45
N LEU A 230 12.17 -9.18 -5.27
CA LEU A 230 12.44 -10.10 -6.36
C LEU A 230 12.86 -9.35 -7.60
N ARG A 231 14.12 -9.55 -8.02
CA ARG A 231 14.69 -8.92 -9.20
C ARG A 231 15.49 -9.93 -10.01
N GLY A 232 15.14 -10.12 -11.29
CA GLY A 232 15.85 -11.07 -12.16
C GLY A 232 15.88 -12.52 -11.65
N GLY A 233 14.83 -12.96 -10.93
CA GLY A 233 14.73 -14.29 -10.34
C GLY A 233 15.45 -14.49 -9.01
N GLN A 234 16.13 -13.46 -8.50
CA GLN A 234 16.87 -13.46 -7.24
C GLN A 234 16.22 -12.56 -6.19
N ALA A 235 16.63 -12.70 -4.91
CA ALA A 235 16.16 -11.89 -3.80
C ALA A 235 17.20 -10.88 -3.33
N GLU A 236 16.80 -9.63 -3.20
CA GLU A 236 17.55 -8.59 -2.52
C GLU A 236 16.84 -8.22 -1.20
N ASN A 237 17.60 -8.17 -0.09
CA ASN A 237 17.05 -7.88 1.24
C ASN A 237 17.32 -6.43 1.65
N TYR A 238 16.30 -5.80 2.28
CA TYR A 238 16.34 -4.45 2.81
C TYR A 238 15.76 -4.45 4.23
N SER A 239 16.58 -4.07 5.23
CA SER A 239 16.19 -4.12 6.64
C SER A 239 15.50 -2.82 7.05
N GLY A 240 14.21 -2.72 6.81
CA GLY A 240 13.39 -1.56 7.13
C GLY A 240 12.02 -1.62 6.43
N ASN A 241 11.21 -0.59 6.66
CA ASN A 241 9.91 -0.41 6.02
C ASN A 241 10.04 0.06 4.55
N TYR A 242 8.92 0.41 3.92
CA TYR A 242 8.92 0.82 2.51
C TYR A 242 9.71 2.12 2.27
N SER A 243 9.59 3.11 3.14
CA SER A 243 10.33 4.37 3.02
C SER A 243 11.83 4.14 3.07
N PHE A 244 12.31 3.33 4.01
CA PHE A 244 13.72 2.92 4.10
C PHE A 244 14.18 2.16 2.85
N TYR A 245 13.36 1.25 2.32
CA TYR A 245 13.68 0.50 1.10
C TYR A 245 13.93 1.44 -0.09
N VAL A 246 13.09 2.47 -0.28
CA VAL A 246 13.25 3.43 -1.39
C VAL A 246 14.58 4.18 -1.28
N GLU A 247 14.91 4.69 -0.09
CA GLU A 247 16.15 5.43 0.17
C GLU A 247 17.40 4.53 -0.02
N GLU A 248 17.38 3.35 0.56
CA GLU A 248 18.51 2.41 0.50
C GLU A 248 18.74 1.91 -0.94
N LYS A 249 17.66 1.64 -1.68
CA LYS A 249 17.73 1.22 -3.09
C LYS A 249 18.38 2.29 -3.96
N GLU A 250 17.99 3.55 -3.82
CA GLU A 250 18.60 4.66 -4.56
C GLU A 250 20.07 4.85 -4.15
N ALA A 251 20.39 4.77 -2.87
CA ALA A 251 21.76 4.85 -2.38
C ALA A 251 22.64 3.72 -2.94
N ARG A 252 22.15 2.47 -2.98
CA ARG A 252 22.86 1.33 -3.60
C ARG A 252 23.06 1.54 -5.09
N PHE A 253 22.03 2.05 -5.79
CA PHE A 253 22.13 2.37 -7.22
C PHE A 253 23.20 3.43 -7.49
N GLU A 254 23.22 4.53 -6.74
CA GLU A 254 24.23 5.58 -6.87
C GLU A 254 25.65 5.07 -6.57
N LEU A 255 25.79 4.24 -5.54
CA LEU A 255 27.07 3.62 -5.19
C LEU A 255 27.58 2.73 -6.34
N GLN A 256 26.72 1.86 -6.87
CA GLN A 256 27.07 0.98 -7.99
C GLN A 256 27.41 1.77 -9.25
N LEU A 257 26.68 2.87 -9.52
CA LEU A 257 27.00 3.76 -10.64
C LEU A 257 28.38 4.41 -10.50
N LYS A 258 28.69 4.95 -9.32
CA LYS A 258 30.02 5.52 -9.02
C LYS A 258 31.14 4.49 -9.16
N GLN A 259 30.93 3.27 -8.67
CA GLN A 259 31.90 2.18 -8.84
C GLN A 259 32.12 1.84 -10.31
N TYR A 260 31.03 1.70 -11.07
CA TYR A 260 31.11 1.46 -12.52
C TYR A 260 31.90 2.57 -13.24
N GLU A 261 31.59 3.85 -12.97
CA GLU A 261 32.28 4.99 -13.59
C GLU A 261 33.77 5.01 -13.25
N GLN A 262 34.13 4.74 -11.99
CA GLN A 262 35.53 4.65 -11.54
C GLN A 262 36.27 3.49 -12.22
N GLU A 263 35.64 2.31 -12.33
CA GLU A 263 36.22 1.16 -13.04
C GLU A 263 36.42 1.49 -14.52
N GLN A 264 35.43 2.09 -15.17
CA GLN A 264 35.51 2.47 -16.59
C GLN A 264 36.63 3.52 -16.83
N ALA A 265 36.73 4.53 -15.98
CA ALA A 265 37.79 5.53 -16.06
C ALA A 265 39.18 4.89 -15.91
N LYS A 266 39.33 3.95 -14.96
CA LYS A 266 40.59 3.22 -14.73
C LYS A 266 40.93 2.29 -15.92
N VAL A 267 39.95 1.59 -16.46
CA VAL A 267 40.12 0.75 -17.66
C VAL A 267 40.53 1.62 -18.86
N ALA A 268 39.85 2.76 -19.07
CA ALA A 268 40.20 3.68 -20.18
C ALA A 268 41.62 4.22 -20.03
N GLN A 269 42.07 4.63 -18.84
CA GLN A 269 43.43 5.10 -18.58
C GLN A 269 44.47 4.00 -18.83
N LEU A 270 44.23 2.79 -18.36
CA LEU A 270 45.13 1.66 -18.57
C LEU A 270 45.17 1.24 -20.05
N SER A 271 44.04 1.25 -20.73
CA SER A 271 43.95 0.95 -22.17
C SER A 271 44.75 1.96 -23.02
N TYR A 272 44.57 3.27 -22.71
CA TYR A 272 45.35 4.31 -23.38
C TYR A 272 46.87 4.13 -23.16
N THR A 273 47.28 3.82 -21.93
CA THR A 273 48.69 3.58 -21.59
C THR A 273 49.23 2.34 -22.31
N MET A 274 48.43 1.28 -22.38
CA MET A 274 48.76 0.04 -23.07
C MET A 274 48.93 0.26 -24.56
N GLU A 275 48.00 0.99 -25.20
CA GLU A 275 48.08 1.28 -26.65
C GLU A 275 49.33 2.09 -27.02
N ARG A 276 49.66 3.13 -26.21
CA ARG A 276 50.90 3.88 -26.38
C ARG A 276 52.13 2.98 -26.26
N MET A 277 52.17 2.10 -25.25
CA MET A 277 53.29 1.16 -25.07
C MET A 277 53.35 0.11 -26.19
N LYS A 278 52.24 -0.36 -26.71
CA LYS A 278 52.20 -1.25 -27.90
C LYS A 278 52.76 -0.54 -29.14
N GLY A 279 52.35 0.72 -29.39
CA GLY A 279 52.85 1.51 -30.51
C GLY A 279 54.37 1.72 -30.47
N TRP A 280 54.92 2.05 -29.29
CA TRP A 280 56.37 2.21 -29.08
C TRP A 280 57.11 0.86 -28.98
N GLY A 281 56.39 -0.22 -28.68
CA GLY A 281 56.94 -1.57 -28.48
C GLY A 281 57.19 -2.37 -29.75
N ILE A 282 56.87 -1.86 -30.96
CA ILE A 282 57.03 -2.58 -32.22
C ILE A 282 58.48 -3.07 -32.38
N ASN A 283 59.47 -2.28 -31.90
CA ASN A 283 60.89 -2.64 -31.93
C ASN A 283 61.50 -2.86 -30.56
N ASN A 284 60.69 -2.89 -29.48
CA ASN A 284 61.19 -3.02 -28.08
C ASN A 284 60.41 -4.07 -27.29
N ARG A 285 60.99 -5.28 -27.21
CA ARG A 285 60.40 -6.45 -26.53
C ARG A 285 60.02 -6.19 -25.07
N THR A 286 60.73 -5.30 -24.39
CA THR A 286 60.44 -4.98 -22.98
C THR A 286 59.19 -4.13 -22.83
N LEU A 287 58.99 -3.14 -23.72
CA LEU A 287 57.76 -2.33 -23.73
C LEU A 287 56.54 -3.15 -24.13
N TYR A 288 56.70 -4.08 -25.08
CA TYR A 288 55.64 -5.01 -25.45
C TYR A 288 55.20 -5.90 -24.26
N ARG A 289 56.18 -6.48 -23.51
CA ARG A 289 55.89 -7.27 -22.31
C ARG A 289 55.15 -6.45 -21.24
N ARG A 290 55.53 -5.18 -21.03
CA ARG A 290 54.82 -4.28 -20.11
C ARG A 290 53.39 -3.99 -20.58
N ALA A 291 53.17 -3.77 -21.89
CA ALA A 291 51.83 -3.61 -22.43
C ALA A 291 50.94 -4.84 -22.19
N MET A 292 51.49 -6.06 -22.36
CA MET A 292 50.76 -7.30 -22.07
C MET A 292 50.46 -7.48 -20.57
N SER A 293 51.37 -7.03 -19.68
CA SER A 293 51.11 -7.01 -18.23
C SER A 293 49.96 -6.04 -17.87
N ILE A 294 49.88 -4.90 -18.55
CA ILE A 294 48.75 -3.96 -18.36
C ILE A 294 47.46 -4.60 -18.90
N GLN A 295 47.50 -5.28 -20.03
CA GLN A 295 46.32 -6.02 -20.53
C GLN A 295 45.82 -7.03 -19.52
N SER A 296 46.70 -7.86 -18.92
CA SER A 296 46.35 -8.82 -17.89
C SER A 296 45.78 -8.14 -16.62
N ARG A 297 46.20 -6.90 -16.35
CA ARG A 297 45.66 -6.09 -15.25
C ARG A 297 44.24 -5.56 -15.56
N ILE A 298 44.00 -5.13 -16.82
CA ILE A 298 42.66 -4.73 -17.31
C ILE A 298 41.70 -5.91 -17.20
N ASP A 299 42.15 -7.11 -17.66
CA ASP A 299 41.32 -8.32 -17.63
C ASP A 299 40.97 -8.79 -16.21
N ARG A 300 41.79 -8.44 -15.20
CA ARG A 300 41.56 -8.74 -13.77
C ARG A 300 40.72 -7.70 -13.05
N ILE A 301 40.52 -6.50 -13.64
CA ILE A 301 39.63 -5.51 -13.06
C ILE A 301 38.22 -6.11 -13.10
N GLN A 302 37.64 -6.28 -11.91
CA GLN A 302 36.28 -6.74 -11.78
C GLN A 302 35.38 -5.71 -12.49
N LYS A 303 34.64 -6.18 -13.51
CA LYS A 303 33.74 -5.31 -14.27
C LYS A 303 32.39 -5.32 -13.56
N THR A 304 32.13 -4.26 -12.83
CA THR A 304 30.79 -4.02 -12.30
C THR A 304 29.83 -3.85 -13.48
N GLU A 305 28.71 -4.56 -13.48
CA GLU A 305 27.68 -4.36 -14.49
C GLU A 305 27.14 -2.93 -14.38
N ARG A 306 26.93 -2.30 -15.52
CA ARG A 306 26.34 -0.96 -15.56
C ARG A 306 24.94 -1.03 -14.95
N PRO A 307 24.68 -0.33 -13.84
CA PRO A 307 23.33 -0.27 -13.31
C PRO A 307 22.42 0.41 -14.33
N THR A 308 21.40 -0.29 -14.76
CA THR A 308 20.39 0.27 -15.67
C THR A 308 19.25 0.82 -14.85
N ARG A 309 19.05 2.15 -14.89
CA ARG A 309 17.77 2.70 -14.45
C ARG A 309 16.67 2.08 -15.31
N GLU A 310 15.63 1.64 -14.64
CA GLU A 310 14.43 1.21 -15.35
C GLU A 310 13.94 2.37 -16.21
N LYS A 311 13.52 2.04 -17.44
CA LYS A 311 12.95 3.05 -18.33
C LYS A 311 11.69 3.58 -17.67
N THR A 312 11.69 4.84 -17.26
CA THR A 312 10.50 5.54 -16.80
C THR A 312 9.71 6.03 -18.00
N MET A 313 8.39 5.93 -17.93
CA MET A 313 7.52 6.49 -18.95
C MET A 313 7.68 8.01 -18.96
N GLN A 314 7.88 8.59 -20.16
CA GLN A 314 7.99 10.03 -20.36
C GLN A 314 6.73 10.51 -21.09
N ALA A 315 5.71 10.85 -20.35
CA ALA A 315 4.49 11.37 -20.93
C ALA A 315 3.88 12.47 -20.03
N SER A 316 3.30 13.47 -20.65
CA SER A 316 2.57 14.55 -19.98
C SER A 316 1.22 14.73 -20.67
N PHE A 317 0.22 15.14 -19.90
CA PHE A 317 -1.08 15.48 -20.47
C PHE A 317 -0.97 16.73 -21.36
N GLY A 318 -1.64 16.71 -22.51
CA GLY A 318 -1.88 17.91 -23.29
C GLY A 318 -2.69 18.89 -22.45
N GLN A 319 -2.23 20.15 -22.37
CA GLN A 319 -2.85 21.14 -21.49
C GLN A 319 -3.52 22.21 -22.35
N ARG A 320 -4.77 22.51 -21.98
CA ARG A 320 -5.48 23.67 -22.51
C ARG A 320 -5.74 24.65 -21.39
N GLU A 321 -5.35 25.90 -21.59
CA GLU A 321 -5.67 26.95 -20.64
C GLU A 321 -7.19 27.03 -20.45
N PHE A 322 -7.61 27.04 -19.18
CA PHE A 322 -9.00 27.26 -18.83
C PHE A 322 -9.25 28.75 -18.66
N HIS A 323 -10.09 29.30 -19.54
CA HIS A 323 -10.51 30.69 -19.43
C HIS A 323 -11.91 30.73 -18.77
N GLY A 324 -11.94 30.92 -17.46
CA GLY A 324 -13.16 31.03 -16.67
C GLY A 324 -12.93 30.58 -15.21
N ASP A 325 -13.77 31.05 -14.30
CA ASP A 325 -13.65 30.70 -12.88
C ASP A 325 -14.37 29.41 -12.56
N GLU A 326 -15.51 29.12 -13.22
CA GLU A 326 -16.37 27.95 -12.92
C GLU A 326 -16.18 26.84 -13.96
N VAL A 327 -15.58 25.73 -13.54
CA VAL A 327 -15.45 24.52 -14.35
C VAL A 327 -16.74 23.72 -14.36
N MET A 328 -17.36 23.55 -13.20
CA MET A 328 -18.58 22.76 -13.02
C MET A 328 -19.40 23.27 -11.84
N VAL A 329 -20.72 23.33 -12.03
CA VAL A 329 -21.70 23.69 -10.99
C VAL A 329 -22.75 22.59 -10.89
N LEU A 330 -22.91 22.04 -9.70
CA LEU A 330 -23.94 21.07 -9.35
C LEU A 330 -25.00 21.79 -8.51
N ARG A 331 -26.29 21.62 -8.86
CA ARG A 331 -27.41 22.22 -8.13
C ARG A 331 -28.48 21.16 -7.86
N ASP A 332 -28.75 20.96 -6.56
CA ASP A 332 -29.77 20.06 -6.03
C ASP A 332 -29.68 18.64 -6.63
N LEU A 333 -28.43 18.21 -6.95
CA LEU A 333 -28.20 16.96 -7.64
C LEU A 333 -28.56 15.78 -6.75
N SER A 334 -29.43 14.92 -7.25
CA SER A 334 -29.90 13.73 -6.54
C SER A 334 -29.88 12.50 -7.45
N MET A 335 -29.51 11.36 -6.90
CA MET A 335 -29.47 10.10 -7.61
C MET A 335 -29.93 8.93 -6.71
N GLY A 336 -30.76 8.08 -7.27
CA GLY A 336 -31.23 6.85 -6.61
C GLY A 336 -31.70 5.84 -7.63
N PHE A 337 -31.72 4.57 -7.24
CA PHE A 337 -32.35 3.47 -7.96
C PHE A 337 -33.59 3.01 -7.21
N GLU A 338 -34.52 2.36 -7.85
CA GLU A 338 -35.90 2.03 -7.41
C GLU A 338 -36.18 1.93 -5.90
N ASN A 339 -35.24 1.42 -5.09
CA ASN A 339 -35.41 1.24 -3.64
C ASN A 339 -34.30 1.86 -2.79
N ARG A 340 -33.33 2.58 -3.39
CA ARG A 340 -32.18 3.13 -2.64
C ARG A 340 -31.76 4.49 -3.18
N THR A 341 -31.86 5.51 -2.35
CA THR A 341 -31.23 6.81 -2.63
C THR A 341 -29.73 6.69 -2.37
N LEU A 342 -28.90 7.05 -3.35
CA LEU A 342 -27.45 7.08 -3.21
C LEU A 342 -27.00 8.42 -2.59
N PHE A 343 -27.53 9.53 -3.10
CA PHE A 343 -27.29 10.86 -2.57
C PHE A 343 -28.41 11.82 -2.99
N SER A 344 -28.62 12.87 -2.20
CA SER A 344 -29.62 13.91 -2.44
C SER A 344 -29.07 15.29 -2.13
N ASP A 345 -29.67 16.29 -2.77
CA ASP A 345 -29.46 17.73 -2.52
C ASP A 345 -27.99 18.19 -2.59
N VAL A 346 -27.22 17.60 -3.52
CA VAL A 346 -25.80 17.92 -3.68
C VAL A 346 -25.64 19.25 -4.41
N ASN A 347 -25.04 20.22 -3.72
CA ASN A 347 -24.73 21.55 -4.24
C ASN A 347 -23.23 21.81 -4.14
N LEU A 348 -22.52 21.77 -5.27
CA LEU A 348 -21.07 21.90 -5.32
C LEU A 348 -20.62 22.79 -6.47
N LEU A 349 -19.57 23.55 -6.24
CA LEU A 349 -18.89 24.40 -7.21
C LEU A 349 -17.44 23.93 -7.38
N VAL A 350 -17.01 23.71 -8.63
CA VAL A 350 -15.63 23.37 -8.98
C VAL A 350 -15.01 24.54 -9.74
N GLN A 351 -13.88 25.01 -9.25
CA GLN A 351 -13.10 26.08 -9.85
C GLN A 351 -11.94 25.55 -10.70
N GLY A 352 -11.38 26.40 -11.54
CA GLY A 352 -10.20 26.09 -12.34
C GLY A 352 -9.00 25.78 -11.43
N GLY A 353 -8.34 24.65 -11.67
CA GLY A 353 -7.17 24.22 -10.89
C GLY A 353 -7.48 23.49 -9.57
N ASP A 354 -8.76 23.29 -9.21
CA ASP A 354 -9.13 22.47 -8.05
C ASP A 354 -8.62 21.04 -8.23
N ARG A 355 -8.10 20.45 -7.13
CA ARG A 355 -7.69 19.05 -7.06
C ARG A 355 -8.51 18.34 -5.99
N ILE A 356 -9.55 17.65 -6.44
CA ILE A 356 -10.63 17.15 -5.59
C ILE A 356 -10.53 15.62 -5.48
N ALA A 357 -10.43 15.11 -4.26
CA ALA A 357 -10.57 13.69 -3.97
C ALA A 357 -12.01 13.38 -3.52
N LEU A 358 -12.70 12.48 -4.22
CA LEU A 358 -14.02 11.96 -3.81
C LEU A 358 -13.83 10.69 -2.98
N LEU A 359 -14.09 10.79 -1.68
CA LEU A 359 -13.97 9.71 -0.71
C LEU A 359 -15.33 9.16 -0.31
N GLY A 360 -15.34 7.96 0.25
CA GLY A 360 -16.55 7.28 0.76
C GLY A 360 -16.36 5.78 0.77
N ASP A 361 -17.19 5.06 1.53
CA ASP A 361 -17.14 3.60 1.64
C ASP A 361 -17.52 2.92 0.31
N ASN A 362 -17.25 1.63 0.19
CA ASN A 362 -17.63 0.89 -1.01
C ASN A 362 -19.15 0.80 -1.15
N GLY A 363 -19.65 1.00 -2.38
CA GLY A 363 -21.09 0.97 -2.68
C GLY A 363 -21.89 2.21 -2.27
N THR A 364 -21.23 3.31 -1.87
CA THR A 364 -21.91 4.59 -1.56
C THR A 364 -22.36 5.36 -2.81
N GLY A 365 -21.86 5.01 -3.99
CA GLY A 365 -22.27 5.64 -5.25
C GLY A 365 -21.21 6.54 -5.90
N LYS A 366 -19.94 6.45 -5.50
CA LYS A 366 -18.83 7.25 -6.06
C LYS A 366 -18.74 7.13 -7.60
N SER A 367 -18.65 5.90 -8.11
CA SER A 367 -18.58 5.67 -9.57
C SER A 367 -19.86 6.07 -10.29
N THR A 368 -21.04 5.94 -9.64
CA THR A 368 -22.31 6.46 -10.18
C THR A 368 -22.27 7.98 -10.28
N PHE A 369 -21.71 8.67 -9.29
CA PHE A 369 -21.51 10.11 -9.33
C PHE A 369 -20.62 10.53 -10.51
N LEU A 370 -19.51 9.82 -10.75
CA LEU A 370 -18.65 10.10 -11.91
C LEU A 370 -19.39 9.83 -13.24
N LYS A 371 -20.18 8.75 -13.35
CA LYS A 371 -20.99 8.45 -14.54
C LYS A 371 -22.03 9.55 -14.83
N LEU A 372 -22.62 10.15 -13.80
CA LEU A 372 -23.50 11.32 -13.97
C LEU A 372 -22.74 12.52 -14.56
N LEU A 373 -21.52 12.78 -14.11
CA LEU A 373 -20.67 13.83 -14.66
C LEU A 373 -20.33 13.57 -16.13
N MET A 374 -20.11 12.30 -16.48
CA MET A 374 -19.86 11.87 -17.86
C MET A 374 -21.13 11.84 -18.73
N LYS A 375 -22.31 12.09 -18.14
CA LYS A 375 -23.62 11.98 -18.79
C LYS A 375 -23.95 10.55 -19.31
N GLU A 376 -23.31 9.55 -18.77
CA GLU A 376 -23.62 8.14 -19.01
C GLU A 376 -24.92 7.74 -18.31
N GLU A 377 -25.20 8.39 -17.17
CA GLU A 377 -26.44 8.21 -16.39
C GLU A 377 -27.20 9.52 -16.30
N LYS A 378 -28.52 9.47 -16.05
CA LYS A 378 -29.35 10.64 -15.85
C LYS A 378 -29.64 10.82 -14.36
N PRO A 379 -29.48 12.03 -13.80
CA PRO A 379 -29.82 12.28 -12.41
C PRO A 379 -31.33 12.15 -12.18
N THR A 380 -31.71 11.68 -11.01
CA THR A 380 -33.12 11.63 -10.57
C THR A 380 -33.66 13.05 -10.31
N GLY A 381 -32.81 13.97 -9.87
CA GLY A 381 -33.14 15.38 -9.64
C GLY A 381 -31.92 16.27 -9.81
N GLY A 382 -32.18 17.58 -9.96
CA GLY A 382 -31.14 18.60 -10.07
C GLY A 382 -30.54 18.76 -11.46
N LYS A 383 -29.44 19.53 -11.54
CA LYS A 383 -28.77 19.85 -12.82
C LYS A 383 -27.25 19.94 -12.65
N ILE A 384 -26.55 19.47 -13.67
CA ILE A 384 -25.10 19.60 -13.84
C ILE A 384 -24.83 20.60 -14.96
N LYS A 385 -24.08 21.68 -14.68
CA LYS A 385 -23.67 22.67 -15.66
C LYS A 385 -22.14 22.69 -15.74
N PHE A 386 -21.60 22.47 -16.93
CA PHE A 386 -20.18 22.67 -17.22
C PHE A 386 -19.91 24.04 -17.83
N GLY A 387 -18.74 24.57 -17.56
CA GLY A 387 -18.26 25.77 -18.24
C GLY A 387 -18.15 25.57 -19.76
N PRO A 388 -18.34 26.60 -20.58
CA PRO A 388 -18.41 26.47 -22.05
C PRO A 388 -17.08 26.01 -22.68
N SER A 389 -15.94 26.25 -22.02
CA SER A 389 -14.61 25.87 -22.50
C SER A 389 -14.08 24.55 -21.92
N VAL A 390 -14.89 23.85 -21.12
CA VAL A 390 -14.47 22.60 -20.46
C VAL A 390 -14.31 21.47 -21.47
N LYS A 391 -13.10 20.94 -21.54
CA LYS A 391 -12.78 19.69 -22.21
C LYS A 391 -12.33 18.67 -21.16
N MET A 392 -13.12 17.61 -21.01
CA MET A 392 -12.88 16.59 -19.99
C MET A 392 -12.30 15.33 -20.60
N ALA A 393 -11.40 14.67 -19.84
CA ALA A 393 -10.98 13.30 -20.08
C ALA A 393 -11.34 12.44 -18.86
N TYR A 394 -11.75 11.20 -19.11
CA TYR A 394 -12.16 10.26 -18.09
C TYR A 394 -11.42 8.94 -18.22
N LEU A 395 -10.81 8.51 -17.11
CA LEU A 395 -10.26 7.17 -16.94
C LEU A 395 -11.20 6.38 -16.03
N PRO A 396 -11.99 5.44 -16.56
CA PRO A 396 -12.89 4.60 -15.77
C PRO A 396 -12.11 3.50 -15.02
N GLN A 397 -12.69 2.99 -13.94
CA GLN A 397 -12.15 1.86 -13.19
C GLN A 397 -12.03 0.59 -14.05
N ILE A 398 -13.04 0.29 -14.86
CA ILE A 398 -13.04 -0.82 -15.82
C ILE A 398 -12.94 -0.24 -17.22
N ILE A 399 -11.88 -0.60 -17.93
CA ILE A 399 -11.60 -0.09 -19.26
C ILE A 399 -12.20 -1.03 -20.30
N HIS A 400 -13.07 -0.51 -21.13
CA HIS A 400 -13.62 -1.20 -22.28
C HIS A 400 -13.06 -0.60 -23.57
N PHE A 401 -12.55 -1.46 -24.42
CA PHE A 401 -12.17 -1.10 -25.79
C PHE A 401 -13.23 -1.59 -26.76
N ALA A 402 -13.58 -0.76 -27.74
CA ALA A 402 -14.61 -1.10 -28.73
C ALA A 402 -14.23 -2.34 -29.55
N HIS A 403 -12.95 -2.56 -29.77
CA HIS A 403 -12.39 -3.60 -30.60
C HIS A 403 -11.24 -4.32 -29.89
N PRO A 404 -11.53 -5.17 -28.88
CA PRO A 404 -10.50 -5.83 -28.08
C PRO A 404 -9.64 -6.84 -28.85
N GLU A 405 -10.11 -7.29 -30.01
CA GLU A 405 -9.41 -8.17 -30.94
C GLU A 405 -8.31 -7.46 -31.74
N ARG A 406 -8.33 -6.12 -31.84
CA ARG A 406 -7.31 -5.35 -32.55
C ARG A 406 -6.00 -5.34 -31.80
N SER A 407 -4.90 -5.18 -32.54
CA SER A 407 -3.61 -4.93 -31.92
C SER A 407 -3.58 -3.57 -31.23
N ILE A 408 -2.66 -3.40 -30.27
CA ILE A 408 -2.43 -2.10 -29.59
C ILE A 408 -2.13 -1.02 -30.64
N LEU A 409 -1.29 -1.34 -31.63
CA LEU A 409 -0.90 -0.41 -32.69
C LEU A 409 -2.12 0.00 -33.53
N ASP A 410 -2.92 -0.96 -33.96
CA ASP A 410 -4.12 -0.70 -34.78
C ASP A 410 -5.14 0.12 -33.99
N THR A 411 -5.32 -0.15 -32.70
CA THR A 411 -6.20 0.63 -31.84
C THR A 411 -5.80 2.11 -31.82
N MET A 412 -4.50 2.41 -31.68
CA MET A 412 -3.99 3.78 -31.75
C MET A 412 -4.19 4.44 -33.11
N ILE A 413 -3.97 3.68 -34.21
CA ILE A 413 -4.14 4.18 -35.56
C ILE A 413 -5.61 4.51 -35.83
N TYR A 414 -6.53 3.57 -35.56
CA TYR A 414 -7.94 3.71 -35.96
C TYR A 414 -8.75 4.58 -34.98
N GLU A 415 -8.53 4.51 -33.67
CA GLU A 415 -9.32 5.30 -32.71
C GLU A 415 -8.80 6.74 -32.55
N LYS A 416 -7.50 6.99 -32.76
CA LYS A 416 -6.89 8.33 -32.66
C LYS A 416 -6.51 8.93 -34.02
N ASN A 417 -6.71 8.19 -35.10
CA ASN A 417 -6.37 8.62 -36.47
C ASN A 417 -4.88 9.01 -36.62
N TYR A 418 -3.98 8.23 -36.01
CA TYR A 418 -2.55 8.49 -36.06
C TYR A 418 -1.87 7.80 -37.26
N SER A 419 -0.77 8.40 -37.73
CA SER A 419 0.16 7.66 -38.59
C SER A 419 0.81 6.51 -37.80
N THR A 420 1.21 5.43 -38.49
CA THR A 420 1.91 4.30 -37.87
C THR A 420 3.14 4.75 -37.07
N GLN A 421 3.89 5.74 -37.58
CA GLN A 421 5.09 6.24 -36.91
C GLN A 421 4.72 7.00 -35.62
N THR A 422 3.69 7.86 -35.66
CA THR A 422 3.22 8.59 -34.47
C THR A 422 2.71 7.63 -33.41
N ALA A 423 1.90 6.64 -33.82
CA ALA A 423 1.38 5.61 -32.90
C ALA A 423 2.52 4.83 -32.22
N ARG A 424 3.55 4.39 -32.97
CA ARG A 424 4.71 3.69 -32.40
C ARG A 424 5.52 4.56 -31.45
N ASN A 425 5.76 5.82 -31.78
CA ASN A 425 6.49 6.74 -30.91
C ASN A 425 5.74 6.96 -29.58
N ARG A 426 4.42 7.14 -29.65
CA ARG A 426 3.57 7.28 -28.45
C ARG A 426 3.57 6.01 -27.62
N LEU A 427 3.31 4.85 -28.23
CA LEU A 427 3.35 3.57 -27.54
C LEU A 427 4.72 3.31 -26.89
N GLY A 428 5.81 3.68 -27.57
CA GLY A 428 7.17 3.58 -27.03
C GLY A 428 7.37 4.43 -25.77
N ALA A 429 6.81 5.65 -25.73
CA ALA A 429 6.83 6.51 -24.53
C ALA A 429 6.09 5.87 -23.34
N PHE A 430 5.11 4.99 -23.61
CA PHE A 430 4.34 4.24 -22.63
C PHE A 430 4.86 2.80 -22.42
N LEU A 431 6.11 2.54 -22.82
CA LEU A 431 6.82 1.27 -22.67
C LEU A 431 6.19 0.09 -23.42
N PHE A 432 5.37 0.34 -24.44
CA PHE A 432 4.99 -0.69 -25.40
C PHE A 432 6.02 -0.68 -26.54
N SER A 433 6.82 -1.71 -26.64
CA SER A 433 7.94 -1.76 -27.62
C SER A 433 8.09 -3.14 -28.25
N GLY A 434 8.76 -3.19 -29.40
CA GLY A 434 9.04 -4.44 -30.12
C GLY A 434 7.76 -5.14 -30.56
N GLU A 435 7.63 -6.42 -30.21
CA GLU A 435 6.49 -7.26 -30.54
C GLU A 435 5.22 -6.97 -29.72
N ASP A 436 5.37 -6.27 -28.57
CA ASP A 436 4.23 -5.97 -27.69
C ASP A 436 3.15 -5.14 -28.40
N VAL A 437 3.54 -4.26 -29.32
CA VAL A 437 2.59 -3.38 -30.03
C VAL A 437 1.62 -4.15 -30.95
N PHE A 438 1.95 -5.41 -31.28
CA PHE A 438 1.13 -6.28 -32.11
C PHE A 438 0.20 -7.20 -31.31
N LYS A 439 0.34 -7.22 -29.97
CA LYS A 439 -0.57 -7.99 -29.11
C LYS A 439 -1.99 -7.46 -29.23
N PRO A 440 -3.01 -8.33 -29.27
CA PRO A 440 -4.39 -7.90 -29.21
C PRO A 440 -4.68 -7.27 -27.84
N VAL A 441 -5.51 -6.23 -27.81
CA VAL A 441 -5.87 -5.51 -26.57
C VAL A 441 -6.48 -6.44 -25.53
N ALA A 442 -7.23 -7.46 -25.97
CA ALA A 442 -7.80 -8.49 -25.08
C ALA A 442 -6.76 -9.32 -24.32
N ALA A 443 -5.52 -9.42 -24.82
CA ALA A 443 -4.44 -10.17 -24.16
C ALA A 443 -3.68 -9.35 -23.12
N LEU A 444 -4.01 -8.06 -23.00
CA LEU A 444 -3.35 -7.16 -22.05
C LEU A 444 -3.86 -7.40 -20.63
N SER A 445 -2.94 -7.35 -19.67
CA SER A 445 -3.29 -7.24 -18.26
C SER A 445 -4.05 -5.92 -17.96
N GLY A 446 -4.81 -5.87 -16.86
CA GLY A 446 -5.55 -4.66 -16.48
C GLY A 446 -4.66 -3.42 -16.38
N GLY A 447 -3.44 -3.56 -15.85
CA GLY A 447 -2.46 -2.48 -15.80
C GLY A 447 -1.96 -2.02 -17.18
N GLU A 448 -1.77 -2.94 -18.12
CA GLU A 448 -1.40 -2.61 -19.50
C GLU A 448 -2.57 -1.93 -20.24
N GLN A 449 -3.81 -2.36 -20.01
CA GLN A 449 -5.00 -1.71 -20.54
C GLN A 449 -5.14 -0.27 -20.02
N SER A 450 -4.92 -0.04 -18.72
CA SER A 450 -4.91 1.29 -18.11
C SER A 450 -3.82 2.17 -18.74
N ARG A 451 -2.64 1.63 -18.95
CA ARG A 451 -1.51 2.30 -19.59
C ARG A 451 -1.82 2.69 -21.04
N LEU A 452 -2.43 1.78 -21.82
CA LEU A 452 -2.88 2.08 -23.19
C LEU A 452 -3.95 3.19 -23.21
N ARG A 453 -4.95 3.10 -22.31
CA ARG A 453 -6.00 4.11 -22.22
C ARG A 453 -5.46 5.48 -21.86
N LEU A 454 -4.54 5.56 -20.91
CA LEU A 454 -3.85 6.81 -20.56
C LEU A 454 -3.03 7.36 -21.72
N CYS A 455 -2.32 6.50 -22.48
CA CYS A 455 -1.64 6.90 -23.71
C CYS A 455 -2.60 7.60 -24.68
N MET A 456 -3.81 7.10 -24.82
CA MET A 456 -4.84 7.69 -25.69
C MET A 456 -5.40 9.02 -25.16
N LEU A 457 -5.52 9.16 -23.83
CA LEU A 457 -6.07 10.38 -23.20
C LEU A 457 -5.06 11.52 -23.16
N MET A 458 -3.77 11.23 -23.03
CA MET A 458 -2.74 12.26 -22.88
C MET A 458 -2.48 13.11 -24.12
N ASP A 459 -2.95 12.68 -25.29
CA ASP A 459 -2.85 13.47 -26.52
C ASP A 459 -4.00 14.48 -26.69
N GLU A 460 -4.98 14.45 -25.82
CA GLU A 460 -6.09 15.42 -25.85
C GLU A 460 -5.70 16.68 -25.08
N GLU A 461 -5.99 17.84 -25.66
CA GLU A 461 -5.92 19.11 -24.94
C GLU A 461 -7.08 19.21 -23.97
N ILE A 462 -6.85 18.87 -22.71
CA ILE A 462 -7.87 18.82 -21.65
C ILE A 462 -7.62 19.87 -20.58
N ASN A 463 -8.69 20.25 -19.88
CA ASN A 463 -8.62 21.13 -18.71
C ASN A 463 -9.37 20.57 -17.48
N LEU A 464 -10.10 19.45 -17.66
CA LEU A 464 -10.70 18.67 -16.58
C LEU A 464 -10.33 17.20 -16.75
N LEU A 465 -9.59 16.66 -15.79
CA LEU A 465 -9.23 15.23 -15.74
C LEU A 465 -10.01 14.54 -14.63
N ILE A 466 -10.74 13.48 -14.98
CA ILE A 466 -11.51 12.66 -14.05
C ILE A 466 -10.89 11.26 -14.01
N LEU A 467 -10.52 10.78 -12.82
CA LEU A 467 -9.89 9.47 -12.62
C LEU A 467 -10.71 8.64 -11.64
N ASP A 468 -11.10 7.42 -12.03
CA ASP A 468 -11.78 6.45 -11.16
C ASP A 468 -10.84 5.29 -10.84
N GLU A 469 -10.31 5.26 -9.62
CA GLU A 469 -9.35 4.28 -9.11
C GLU A 469 -8.12 4.10 -10.05
N PRO A 470 -7.37 5.18 -10.37
CA PRO A 470 -6.31 5.15 -11.39
C PRO A 470 -5.12 4.27 -11.01
N THR A 471 -4.93 4.01 -9.72
CA THR A 471 -3.80 3.23 -9.17
C THR A 471 -4.14 1.75 -8.96
N ASN A 472 -5.40 1.36 -9.19
CA ASN A 472 -5.86 -0.01 -8.93
C ASN A 472 -5.23 -1.01 -9.93
N HIS A 473 -4.82 -2.18 -9.46
CA HIS A 473 -4.14 -3.24 -10.24
C HIS A 473 -2.80 -2.83 -10.87
N LEU A 474 -2.25 -1.66 -10.53
CA LEU A 474 -0.95 -1.22 -11.01
C LEU A 474 0.15 -1.63 -10.04
N ASP A 475 1.31 -2.04 -10.58
CA ASP A 475 2.52 -2.18 -9.80
C ASP A 475 3.09 -0.80 -9.39
N ILE A 476 4.00 -0.80 -8.44
CA ILE A 476 4.57 0.42 -7.85
C ILE A 476 5.15 1.35 -8.93
N ALA A 477 5.90 0.80 -9.91
CA ALA A 477 6.50 1.60 -10.97
C ALA A 477 5.45 2.28 -11.88
N SER A 478 4.35 1.58 -12.17
CA SER A 478 3.23 2.14 -12.94
C SER A 478 2.46 3.20 -12.15
N ARG A 479 2.33 3.04 -10.83
CA ARG A 479 1.73 4.06 -9.94
C ARG A 479 2.56 5.34 -9.91
N GLU A 480 3.88 5.23 -9.69
CA GLU A 480 4.80 6.37 -9.71
C GLU A 480 4.74 7.14 -11.04
N TRP A 481 4.59 6.41 -12.13
CA TRP A 481 4.45 7.05 -13.42
C TRP A 481 3.14 7.88 -13.54
N ILE A 482 1.98 7.31 -13.12
CA ILE A 482 0.71 8.07 -13.12
C ILE A 482 0.82 9.30 -12.22
N GLU A 483 1.42 9.16 -11.05
CA GLU A 483 1.66 10.27 -10.13
C GLU A 483 2.46 11.38 -10.79
N ASN A 484 3.56 11.03 -11.46
CA ASN A 484 4.38 12.01 -12.19
C ASN A 484 3.59 12.69 -13.32
N ALA A 485 2.77 11.94 -14.05
CA ALA A 485 1.93 12.48 -15.11
C ALA A 485 0.86 13.45 -14.56
N VAL A 486 0.21 13.07 -13.46
CA VAL A 486 -0.81 13.91 -12.78
C VAL A 486 -0.17 15.12 -12.11
N ALA A 487 1.06 14.98 -11.56
CA ALA A 487 1.81 16.10 -10.99
C ALA A 487 2.10 17.19 -12.03
N GLY A 488 2.40 16.79 -13.27
CA GLY A 488 2.62 17.71 -14.40
C GLY A 488 1.34 18.36 -14.94
N PHE A 489 0.16 17.86 -14.60
CA PHE A 489 -1.11 18.40 -15.09
C PHE A 489 -1.54 19.65 -14.31
N GLN A 490 -1.71 20.78 -15.00
CA GLN A 490 -2.07 22.07 -14.40
C GLN A 490 -3.59 22.33 -14.37
N GLY A 491 -4.41 21.50 -15.04
CA GLY A 491 -5.87 21.63 -15.06
C GLY A 491 -6.54 21.17 -13.77
N THR A 492 -7.88 21.17 -13.82
CA THR A 492 -8.71 20.69 -12.72
C THR A 492 -8.72 19.17 -12.66
N LEU A 493 -8.52 18.61 -11.48
CA LEU A 493 -8.47 17.17 -11.22
C LEU A 493 -9.60 16.76 -10.27
N LEU A 494 -10.41 15.80 -10.69
CA LEU A 494 -11.37 15.09 -9.83
C LEU A 494 -11.04 13.61 -9.85
N PHE A 495 -10.85 13.00 -8.69
CA PHE A 495 -10.48 11.59 -8.65
C PHE A 495 -11.12 10.85 -7.48
N VAL A 496 -11.38 9.56 -7.72
CA VAL A 496 -11.69 8.57 -6.71
C VAL A 496 -10.46 7.71 -6.53
N SER A 497 -9.99 7.52 -5.31
CA SER A 497 -8.90 6.60 -5.02
C SER A 497 -8.98 6.09 -3.59
N HIS A 498 -8.56 4.84 -3.39
CA HIS A 498 -8.28 4.25 -2.09
C HIS A 498 -6.78 4.29 -1.72
N ASP A 499 -5.94 4.75 -2.65
CA ASP A 499 -4.51 4.95 -2.43
C ASP A 499 -4.26 6.23 -1.63
N ARG A 500 -3.96 6.05 -0.34
CA ARG A 500 -3.73 7.17 0.60
C ARG A 500 -2.54 8.04 0.20
N TYR A 501 -1.52 7.45 -0.42
CA TYR A 501 -0.36 8.19 -0.92
C TYR A 501 -0.76 9.12 -2.06
N PHE A 502 -1.53 8.63 -3.01
CA PHE A 502 -2.06 9.41 -4.13
C PHE A 502 -2.98 10.55 -3.65
N ILE A 503 -3.86 10.26 -2.68
CA ILE A 503 -4.76 11.27 -2.11
C ILE A 503 -3.97 12.36 -1.39
N ASP A 504 -3.02 11.99 -0.53
CA ASP A 504 -2.22 12.96 0.26
C ASP A 504 -1.34 13.85 -0.64
N GLN A 505 -0.85 13.31 -1.76
CA GLN A 505 -0.02 14.03 -2.71
C GLN A 505 -0.81 15.03 -3.57
N PHE A 506 -2.02 14.68 -3.99
CA PHE A 506 -2.74 15.45 -5.01
C PHE A 506 -3.96 16.20 -4.50
N ALA A 507 -4.63 15.76 -3.42
CA ALA A 507 -5.85 16.39 -2.95
C ALA A 507 -5.56 17.71 -2.23
N THR A 508 -6.13 18.80 -2.75
CA THR A 508 -6.22 20.10 -2.07
C THR A 508 -7.61 20.33 -1.48
N ARG A 509 -8.58 19.51 -1.88
CA ARG A 509 -9.98 19.56 -1.48
C ARG A 509 -10.55 18.13 -1.42
N VAL A 510 -11.35 17.86 -0.44
CA VAL A 510 -11.92 16.51 -0.20
C VAL A 510 -13.44 16.59 -0.21
N TRP A 511 -14.06 15.78 -1.06
CA TRP A 511 -15.49 15.51 -1.04
C TRP A 511 -15.72 14.15 -0.38
N GLU A 512 -16.48 14.12 0.68
CA GLU A 512 -16.83 12.87 1.36
C GLU A 512 -18.28 12.52 1.13
N LEU A 513 -18.53 11.36 0.52
CA LEU A 513 -19.86 10.80 0.34
C LEU A 513 -20.16 9.82 1.48
N GLU A 514 -20.94 10.28 2.44
CA GLU A 514 -21.36 9.52 3.63
C GLU A 514 -22.86 9.74 3.85
N ASP A 515 -23.60 8.67 4.17
CA ASP A 515 -25.05 8.69 4.48
C ASP A 515 -25.93 9.45 3.45
N GLY A 516 -25.57 9.35 2.17
CA GLY A 516 -26.32 9.98 1.09
C GLY A 516 -26.10 11.48 0.92
N HIS A 517 -25.12 12.06 1.61
CA HIS A 517 -24.72 13.46 1.47
C HIS A 517 -23.26 13.57 1.06
N ILE A 518 -22.95 14.64 0.32
CA ILE A 518 -21.55 14.97 -0.02
C ILE A 518 -21.14 16.18 0.81
N SER A 519 -20.21 15.98 1.70
CA SER A 519 -19.57 17.06 2.44
C SER A 519 -18.34 17.57 1.70
N ASP A 520 -18.13 18.86 1.69
CA ASP A 520 -17.05 19.55 0.99
C ASP A 520 -16.06 20.14 1.98
N PHE A 521 -14.85 19.64 1.98
CA PHE A 521 -13.78 20.07 2.87
C PHE A 521 -12.65 20.73 2.08
N HIS A 522 -12.38 22.01 2.34
CA HIS A 522 -11.26 22.75 1.77
C HIS A 522 -10.00 22.50 2.60
N GLY A 523 -9.12 21.64 2.11
CA GLY A 523 -7.88 21.25 2.77
C GLY A 523 -7.33 19.93 2.24
N ASN A 524 -6.11 19.58 2.66
CA ASN A 524 -5.51 18.32 2.26
C ASN A 524 -6.07 17.13 3.07
N TYR A 525 -5.72 15.93 2.66
CA TYR A 525 -6.21 14.70 3.28
C TYR A 525 -5.81 14.57 4.76
N ARG A 526 -4.60 15.00 5.15
CA ARG A 526 -4.16 14.95 6.56
C ARG A 526 -5.01 15.85 7.45
N GLN A 527 -5.33 17.06 6.98
CA GLN A 527 -6.21 17.99 7.70
C GLN A 527 -7.62 17.44 7.82
N PHE A 528 -8.14 16.85 6.74
CA PHE A 528 -9.44 16.17 6.75
C PHE A 528 -9.48 15.02 7.79
N LYS A 529 -8.46 14.15 7.80
CA LYS A 529 -8.35 13.04 8.76
C LYS A 529 -8.28 13.54 10.21
N ALA A 530 -7.49 14.58 10.47
CA ALA A 530 -7.40 15.18 11.78
C ALA A 530 -8.74 15.78 12.27
N MET A 531 -9.51 16.42 11.36
CA MET A 531 -10.85 16.91 11.65
C MET A 531 -11.81 15.76 12.03
N LYS A 532 -11.84 14.68 11.24
CA LYS A 532 -12.68 13.49 11.51
C LYS A 532 -12.34 12.84 12.86
N GLN A 533 -11.08 12.70 13.19
CA GLN A 533 -10.64 12.17 14.49
C GLN A 533 -11.12 13.03 15.65
N ARG A 534 -11.06 14.36 15.51
CA ARG A 534 -11.60 15.29 16.53
C ARG A 534 -13.12 15.17 16.67
N GLN A 535 -13.86 15.05 15.57
CA GLN A 535 -15.31 14.86 15.58
C GLN A 535 -15.71 13.54 16.26
N THR A 536 -15.00 12.45 15.95
CA THR A 536 -15.25 11.13 16.57
C THR A 536 -14.92 11.14 18.07
N ALA A 537 -13.87 11.85 18.49
CA ALA A 537 -13.51 12.01 19.90
C ALA A 537 -14.50 12.88 20.69
N MET A 538 -15.25 13.77 20.03
CA MET A 538 -16.27 14.63 20.63
C MET A 538 -17.68 14.01 20.68
N GLN A 539 -17.93 12.90 19.97
CA GLN A 539 -19.20 12.17 20.09
C GLN A 539 -19.22 11.38 21.41
N PRO A 540 -20.13 11.66 22.33
CA PRO A 540 -20.24 10.88 23.58
C PRO A 540 -20.66 9.46 23.20
N GLN A 541 -19.80 8.49 23.53
CA GLN A 541 -20.17 7.07 23.45
C GLN A 541 -21.47 6.85 24.22
N GLN A 542 -22.53 6.51 23.51
CA GLN A 542 -23.77 6.01 24.15
C GLN A 542 -23.46 4.66 24.77
N THR A 543 -22.89 4.69 25.95
CA THR A 543 -22.74 3.52 26.81
C THR A 543 -24.10 3.21 27.44
N LYS A 544 -24.49 1.94 27.28
CA LYS A 544 -25.62 1.30 28.00
C LYS A 544 -25.64 1.72 29.44
N ALA A 545 -26.82 2.10 29.91
CA ALA A 545 -27.10 2.58 31.28
C ALA A 545 -26.44 1.69 32.35
N PRO A 546 -25.64 2.25 33.26
CA PRO A 546 -25.25 1.57 34.48
C PRO A 546 -26.30 1.76 35.56
N LYS A 547 -26.51 0.71 36.33
CA LYS A 547 -27.32 0.69 37.55
C LYS A 547 -26.87 1.78 38.51
N GLU A 548 -27.84 2.47 39.09
CA GLU A 548 -27.72 3.53 40.10
C GLU A 548 -26.71 3.20 41.20
N LYS A 549 -25.68 4.02 41.32
CA LYS A 549 -24.91 4.22 42.55
C LYS A 549 -24.95 5.70 42.87
N LYS A 550 -25.38 5.98 44.11
CA LYS A 550 -25.60 7.26 44.72
C LYS A 550 -24.54 8.31 44.37
N GLU A 551 -25.00 9.44 43.86
CA GLU A 551 -24.23 10.65 43.60
C GLU A 551 -23.61 11.21 44.88
N ARG A 552 -22.31 11.42 44.85
CA ARG A 552 -21.64 12.44 45.63
C ARG A 552 -21.40 13.62 44.70
N THR A 553 -22.17 14.67 44.89
CA THR A 553 -22.02 15.98 44.24
C THR A 553 -20.62 16.53 44.51
N TYR A 554 -19.77 16.49 43.49
CA TYR A 554 -18.55 17.31 43.46
C TYR A 554 -18.86 18.55 42.63
N THR A 555 -18.70 19.71 43.24
CA THR A 555 -18.88 21.03 42.64
C THR A 555 -17.86 21.23 41.48
N GLU A 556 -18.31 21.83 40.40
CA GLU A 556 -17.51 22.12 39.17
C GLU A 556 -16.19 22.85 39.47
N GLU A 557 -16.15 23.69 40.54
CA GLU A 557 -14.93 24.35 41.02
C GLU A 557 -13.80 23.40 41.49
N ALA A 558 -14.15 22.19 41.97
CA ALA A 558 -13.13 21.23 42.41
C ALA A 558 -12.49 20.48 41.25
N VAL A 559 -13.21 20.33 40.11
CA VAL A 559 -12.69 19.71 38.88
C VAL A 559 -11.78 20.69 38.15
N GLN A 560 -12.15 21.96 38.05
CA GLN A 560 -11.30 23.01 37.48
C GLN A 560 -9.98 23.18 38.24
N LYS A 561 -10.01 23.27 39.58
CA LYS A 561 -8.80 23.34 40.42
C LYS A 561 -7.88 22.10 40.31
N LYS A 562 -8.41 20.95 39.93
CA LYS A 562 -7.61 19.73 39.74
C LYS A 562 -6.95 19.70 38.38
N ASN A 563 -7.62 20.22 37.36
CA ASN A 563 -7.08 20.33 35.99
C ASN A 563 -5.99 21.42 35.91
N THR A 564 -6.19 22.59 36.50
CA THR A 564 -5.17 23.66 36.59
C THR A 564 -3.92 23.17 37.31
N LYS A 565 -4.04 22.49 38.45
CA LYS A 565 -2.86 21.90 39.15
C LYS A 565 -2.16 20.80 38.39
N GLN A 566 -2.85 20.08 37.49
CA GLN A 566 -2.19 19.10 36.63
C GLN A 566 -1.44 19.75 35.44
N LEU A 567 -1.98 20.83 34.88
CA LEU A 567 -1.35 21.64 33.85
C LEU A 567 -0.10 22.35 34.41
N GLU A 568 -0.18 22.99 35.56
CA GLU A 568 0.96 23.60 36.26
C GLU A 568 2.11 22.60 36.51
N LYS A 569 1.78 21.37 36.92
CA LYS A 569 2.80 20.32 37.10
C LYS A 569 3.45 19.86 35.80
N LYS A 570 2.70 19.84 34.68
CA LYS A 570 3.24 19.49 33.37
C LYS A 570 4.16 20.60 32.83
N ILE A 571 3.75 21.85 32.99
CA ILE A 571 4.55 23.02 32.60
C ILE A 571 5.86 23.03 33.42
N ALA A 572 5.80 22.91 34.75
CA ALA A 572 6.99 22.88 35.58
C ALA A 572 7.95 21.68 35.32
N LYS A 573 7.42 20.57 34.80
CA LYS A 573 8.24 19.45 34.36
C LYS A 573 8.95 19.77 33.05
N LEU A 574 8.22 20.35 32.10
CA LEU A 574 8.73 20.71 30.77
C LEU A 574 9.79 21.82 30.87
N GLU A 575 9.60 22.81 31.75
CA GLU A 575 10.59 23.86 32.04
C GLU A 575 11.93 23.29 32.52
N ARG A 576 11.88 22.27 33.38
CA ARG A 576 13.11 21.59 33.83
C ARG A 576 13.78 20.76 32.73
N GLU A 577 13.02 20.25 31.78
CA GLU A 577 13.56 19.54 30.62
C GLU A 577 14.18 20.53 29.61
N ILE A 578 13.56 21.70 29.41
CA ILE A 578 14.09 22.82 28.61
C ILE A 578 15.42 23.28 29.18
N GLU A 579 15.49 23.57 30.50
CA GLU A 579 16.71 24.01 31.16
C GLU A 579 17.87 23.02 31.03
N LYS A 580 17.59 21.72 31.09
CA LYS A 580 18.57 20.67 30.84
C LYS A 580 19.07 20.65 29.40
N GLN A 581 18.18 20.89 28.46
CA GLN A 581 18.54 20.88 27.03
C GLN A 581 19.32 22.12 26.62
N GLU A 582 19.05 23.26 27.26
CA GLU A 582 19.85 24.50 27.12
C GLU A 582 21.29 24.31 27.64
N LEU A 583 21.44 23.71 28.82
CA LEU A 583 22.75 23.36 29.36
C LEU A 583 23.54 22.40 28.46
N LEU A 584 22.84 21.42 27.84
CA LEU A 584 23.48 20.51 26.91
C LEU A 584 23.96 21.23 25.64
N LEU A 585 23.21 22.22 25.15
CA LEU A 585 23.61 23.03 23.99
C LEU A 585 24.86 23.90 24.34
N GLU A 586 24.90 24.47 25.52
CA GLU A 586 26.05 25.26 26.00
C GLU A 586 27.32 24.40 26.15
N GLU A 587 27.16 23.14 26.65
CA GLU A 587 28.28 22.18 26.68
C GLU A 587 28.73 21.74 25.27
N LEU A 588 27.81 21.57 24.33
CA LEU A 588 28.14 21.22 22.95
C LEU A 588 28.85 22.38 22.24
N GLU A 589 28.46 23.64 22.49
CA GLU A 589 29.14 24.82 21.95
C GLU A 589 30.58 24.95 22.45
N THR A 590 30.81 24.69 23.74
CA THR A 590 32.18 24.68 24.29
C THR A 590 33.03 23.56 23.68
N LYS A 591 32.49 22.36 23.52
CA LYS A 591 33.17 21.22 22.87
C LYS A 591 33.45 21.46 21.37
N ILE A 592 32.58 22.18 20.67
CA ILE A 592 32.77 22.58 19.28
C ILE A 592 33.90 23.57 19.14
N GLN A 593 34.01 24.54 20.08
CA GLN A 593 35.13 25.49 20.10
C GLN A 593 36.49 24.81 20.39
N GLU A 594 36.50 23.80 21.28
CA GLU A 594 37.70 23.03 21.60
C GLU A 594 38.13 22.09 20.46
N ALA A 595 37.13 21.54 19.70
CA ALA A 595 37.38 20.60 18.61
C ALA A 595 37.70 21.26 17.25
N SER A 596 37.97 22.57 17.21
CA SER A 596 38.22 23.37 15.99
C SER A 596 39.32 22.86 15.05
N SER A 597 40.21 21.98 15.53
CA SER A 597 41.31 21.38 14.75
C SER A 597 41.03 19.93 14.26
N ASP A 598 39.96 19.27 14.70
CA ASP A 598 39.62 17.90 14.32
C ASP A 598 38.31 17.88 13.55
N TYR A 599 38.41 17.82 12.21
CA TYR A 599 37.28 17.94 11.30
C TYR A 599 36.23 16.81 11.46
N ALA A 600 36.65 15.59 11.77
CA ALA A 600 35.72 14.46 11.94
C ALA A 600 34.88 14.62 13.21
N ARG A 601 35.53 15.03 14.30
CA ARG A 601 34.88 15.26 15.60
C ARG A 601 33.99 16.50 15.58
N LEU A 602 34.39 17.53 14.83
CA LEU A 602 33.59 18.74 14.61
C LEU A 602 32.28 18.44 13.89
N GLN A 603 32.30 17.59 12.86
CA GLN A 603 31.06 17.18 12.14
C GLN A 603 30.09 16.38 13.02
N GLU A 604 30.59 15.52 13.89
CA GLU A 604 29.76 14.79 14.85
C GLU A 604 29.09 15.74 15.85
N LEU A 605 29.86 16.62 16.44
CA LEU A 605 29.36 17.60 17.41
C LEU A 605 28.34 18.58 16.81
N LEU A 606 28.52 19.01 15.56
CA LEU A 606 27.58 19.85 14.85
C LEU A 606 26.24 19.11 14.57
N LYS A 607 26.28 17.81 14.30
CA LYS A 607 25.07 16.98 14.15
C LYS A 607 24.33 16.82 15.48
N GLU A 608 25.07 16.63 16.58
CA GLU A 608 24.48 16.56 17.92
C GLU A 608 23.87 17.90 18.33
N GLN A 609 24.54 19.01 18.06
CA GLN A 609 24.03 20.36 18.29
C GLN A 609 22.72 20.61 17.52
N THR A 610 22.68 20.25 16.22
CA THR A 610 21.47 20.42 15.39
C THR A 610 20.29 19.60 15.93
N LYS A 611 20.54 18.36 16.37
CA LYS A 611 19.50 17.53 16.99
C LYS A 611 19.01 18.12 18.30
N ALA A 612 19.92 18.57 19.16
CA ALA A 612 19.55 19.17 20.43
C ALA A 612 18.74 20.46 20.23
N GLN A 613 19.06 21.26 19.22
CA GLN A 613 18.36 22.48 18.87
C GLN A 613 16.93 22.24 18.37
N ILE A 614 16.74 21.25 17.51
CA ILE A 614 15.40 20.82 17.05
C ILE A 614 14.53 20.35 18.24
N THR A 615 15.12 19.54 19.12
CA THR A 615 14.41 19.05 20.32
C THR A 615 14.02 20.21 21.25
N LEU A 616 14.87 21.22 21.40
CA LEU A 616 14.58 22.40 22.20
C LEU A 616 13.44 23.23 21.60
N GLU A 617 13.42 23.43 20.28
CA GLU A 617 12.33 24.12 19.58
C GLU A 617 10.99 23.40 19.75
N GLU A 618 10.97 22.06 19.67
CA GLU A 618 9.78 21.24 19.92
C GLU A 618 9.28 21.38 21.36
N MET A 619 10.18 21.44 22.34
CA MET A 619 9.84 21.63 23.75
C MET A 619 9.27 23.03 24.00
N TYR A 620 9.82 24.07 23.38
CA TYR A 620 9.26 25.43 23.48
C TYR A 620 7.87 25.52 22.86
N ALA A 621 7.61 24.90 21.70
CA ALA A 621 6.30 24.85 21.09
C ALA A 621 5.26 24.13 22.00
N GLN A 622 5.66 23.05 22.67
CA GLN A 622 4.80 22.36 23.63
C GLN A 622 4.54 23.20 24.88
N TRP A 623 5.54 23.94 25.36
CA TRP A 623 5.42 24.83 26.50
C TRP A 623 4.45 25.99 26.20
N GLU A 624 4.55 26.60 25.03
CA GLU A 624 3.67 27.68 24.57
C GLU A 624 2.22 27.20 24.46
N GLN A 625 1.99 26.00 23.95
CA GLN A 625 0.66 25.40 23.85
C GLN A 625 0.05 25.13 25.24
N LEU A 626 0.82 24.55 26.18
CA LEU A 626 0.35 24.26 27.54
C LEU A 626 0.15 25.52 28.38
N SER A 627 0.94 26.57 28.14
CA SER A 627 0.77 27.88 28.78
C SER A 627 -0.49 28.59 28.27
N GLY A 628 -0.77 28.50 26.95
CA GLY A 628 -2.03 29.01 26.37
C GLY A 628 -3.26 28.31 26.93
N ASP A 629 -3.18 26.99 27.15
CA ASP A 629 -4.27 26.20 27.75
C ASP A 629 -4.48 26.50 29.24
N LEU A 630 -3.49 27.09 29.93
CA LEU A 630 -3.60 27.52 31.35
C LEU A 630 -4.24 28.90 31.47
N GLU A 631 -4.06 29.78 30.48
CA GLU A 631 -4.61 31.14 30.43
C GLU A 631 -6.04 31.18 29.87
N ALA A 632 -6.46 30.15 29.12
CA ALA A 632 -7.81 29.99 28.58
C ALA A 632 -8.75 29.29 29.57
#